data_7610068f17c4a991143a148dd4dc75c7
#
_entry.id   7610068f17c4a991143a148dd4dc75c7
#
_cell.length_a   1.000
_cell.length_b   1.000
_cell.length_c   1.000
_cell.angle_alpha   90.00
_cell.angle_beta   90.00
_cell.angle_gamma   90.00
#
_symmetry.space_group_name_H-M   'P 1'
#
loop_
_entity.id
_entity.type
_entity.pdbx_description
1 polymer ?
#
loop_
_entity_poly.entity_id
_entity_poly.type
_entity_poly.pdbx_seq_one_letter_code
_entity_poly.pdbx_strand_id
1 'polypeptide(L)'
;MRVIASSIRKGNVIEQDGKLYVVVSAENIHPGKGTPVSQIEMRRISDGVKISERYKTTDQVEKATIEERNYTFLYEDADGYHFMNPETYDQVQVSKDVVGDAAAYLQESMTVKLSMHDANPVSIALPQRVTLEVVDTEPVTKGQTASSSYKPAVLSNGVRTTVPPHISVGTRIVVMTEDGSYSERAKD
;
A
#
# COMPACT_ATOMS: atom_id res chain seq x y z
N MET A 1 12.43 -11.46 17.63
CA MET A 1 11.72 -11.61 18.91
C MET A 1 10.55 -12.58 18.74
N ARG A 2 10.53 -13.58 19.56
CA ARG A 2 9.43 -14.56 19.52
C ARG A 2 8.16 -14.00 20.14
N VAL A 3 7.06 -14.10 19.41
CA VAL A 3 5.74 -13.65 19.85
C VAL A 3 4.72 -14.73 19.58
N ILE A 4 3.57 -14.67 20.25
CA ILE A 4 2.48 -15.61 19.96
C ILE A 4 1.79 -15.23 18.65
N ALA A 5 1.32 -16.23 17.92
CA ALA A 5 0.72 -16.03 16.60
C ALA A 5 -0.48 -15.06 16.63
N SER A 6 -1.27 -15.08 17.71
CA SER A 6 -2.44 -14.19 17.84
C SER A 6 -2.08 -12.72 17.95
N SER A 7 -0.82 -12.38 18.24
CA SER A 7 -0.37 -10.98 18.31
C SER A 7 0.06 -10.40 16.97
N ILE A 8 0.16 -11.21 15.94
CA ILE A 8 0.60 -10.79 14.61
C ILE A 8 -0.48 -9.94 13.96
N ARG A 9 -0.04 -8.86 13.28
CA ARG A 9 -0.92 -7.92 12.59
C ARG A 9 -0.39 -7.66 11.17
N LYS A 10 -1.26 -7.18 10.32
CA LYS A 10 -0.91 -6.73 8.96
C LYS A 10 0.28 -5.77 9.03
N GLY A 11 1.27 -5.96 8.15
CA GLY A 11 2.47 -5.15 8.09
C GLY A 11 3.63 -5.66 8.94
N ASN A 12 3.38 -6.57 9.87
CA ASN A 12 4.47 -7.22 10.60
C ASN A 12 5.32 -8.06 9.64
N VAL A 13 6.58 -8.27 10.01
CA VAL A 13 7.49 -9.14 9.25
C VAL A 13 7.82 -10.36 10.10
N ILE A 14 7.63 -11.53 9.51
CA ILE A 14 7.90 -12.82 10.14
C ILE A 14 9.12 -13.45 9.48
N GLU A 15 10.03 -13.99 10.29
CA GLU A 15 11.12 -14.81 9.81
C GLU A 15 10.73 -16.29 9.98
N GLN A 16 10.78 -17.03 8.88
CA GLN A 16 10.46 -18.45 8.88
C GLN A 16 11.38 -19.17 7.90
N ASP A 17 12.06 -20.21 8.40
CA ASP A 17 13.01 -21.01 7.61
C ASP A 17 14.09 -20.16 6.92
N GLY A 18 14.58 -19.13 7.63
CA GLY A 18 15.61 -18.24 7.11
C GLY A 18 15.13 -17.22 6.07
N LYS A 19 13.81 -17.13 5.87
CA LYS A 19 13.21 -16.21 4.90
C LYS A 19 12.31 -15.20 5.60
N LEU A 20 12.20 -14.01 5.02
CA LEU A 20 11.35 -12.94 5.56
C LEU A 20 10.03 -12.86 4.78
N TYR A 21 8.95 -12.64 5.51
CA TYR A 21 7.60 -12.53 4.98
C TYR A 21 6.91 -11.30 5.56
N VAL A 22 6.27 -10.50 4.71
CA VAL A 22 5.41 -9.39 5.16
C VAL A 22 3.99 -9.92 5.31
N VAL A 23 3.37 -9.69 6.47
CA VAL A 23 1.99 -10.11 6.74
C VAL A 23 1.04 -9.21 5.96
N VAL A 24 0.22 -9.81 5.10
CA VAL A 24 -0.82 -9.10 4.31
C VAL A 24 -2.15 -9.12 5.02
N SER A 25 -2.46 -10.19 5.76
CA SER A 25 -3.64 -10.25 6.62
C SER A 25 -3.39 -11.22 7.77
N ALA A 26 -4.01 -10.93 8.90
CA ALA A 26 -3.96 -11.78 10.08
C ALA A 26 -5.34 -11.80 10.73
N GLU A 27 -5.89 -12.97 10.90
CA GLU A 27 -7.22 -13.18 11.47
C GLU A 27 -7.16 -14.24 12.53
N ASN A 28 -7.72 -13.94 13.72
CA ASN A 28 -7.84 -14.89 14.81
C ASN A 28 -9.25 -15.48 14.78
N ILE A 29 -9.33 -16.78 14.60
CA ILE A 29 -10.60 -17.50 14.46
C ILE A 29 -10.86 -18.30 15.74
N HIS A 30 -12.02 -18.05 16.35
CA HIS A 30 -12.47 -18.75 17.56
C HIS A 30 -13.67 -19.63 17.19
N PRO A 31 -13.44 -20.88 16.76
CA PRO A 31 -14.57 -21.77 16.44
C PRO A 31 -15.37 -22.11 17.71
N GLY A 32 -16.66 -22.35 17.57
CA GLY A 32 -17.50 -22.75 18.69
C GLY A 32 -17.10 -24.09 19.31
N LYS A 33 -16.47 -24.93 18.51
CA LYS A 33 -15.83 -26.20 18.95
C LYS A 33 -14.43 -26.25 18.36
N GLY A 34 -13.46 -26.58 19.16
CA GLY A 34 -12.07 -26.74 18.75
C GLY A 34 -11.15 -25.63 19.24
N THR A 35 -9.89 -25.74 18.88
CA THR A 35 -8.84 -24.85 19.33
C THR A 35 -8.87 -23.55 18.50
N PRO A 36 -8.76 -22.36 19.15
CA PRO A 36 -8.58 -21.11 18.41
C PRO A 36 -7.33 -21.14 17.52
N VAL A 37 -7.45 -20.59 16.32
CA VAL A 37 -6.35 -20.54 15.34
C VAL A 37 -6.12 -19.13 14.84
N SER A 38 -4.88 -18.86 14.44
CA SER A 38 -4.49 -17.63 13.74
C SER A 38 -4.21 -17.98 12.30
N GLN A 39 -5.00 -17.40 11.39
CA GLN A 39 -4.82 -17.54 9.95
C GLN A 39 -4.02 -16.35 9.47
N ILE A 40 -2.80 -16.59 8.98
CA ILE A 40 -1.90 -15.53 8.56
C ILE A 40 -1.57 -15.72 7.08
N GLU A 41 -1.93 -14.69 6.29
CA GLU A 41 -1.50 -14.59 4.90
C GLU A 41 -0.30 -13.66 4.84
N MET A 42 0.74 -14.10 4.17
CA MET A 42 1.98 -13.35 4.09
C MET A 42 2.66 -13.51 2.74
N ARG A 43 3.48 -12.53 2.41
CA ARG A 43 4.20 -12.50 1.14
C ARG A 43 5.69 -12.61 1.42
N ARG A 44 6.36 -13.54 0.74
CA ARG A 44 7.81 -13.67 0.82
C ARG A 44 8.45 -12.45 0.16
N ILE A 45 9.37 -11.80 0.87
CA ILE A 45 9.97 -10.55 0.39
C ILE A 45 10.88 -10.79 -0.81
N SER A 46 11.59 -11.93 -0.83
CA SER A 46 12.58 -12.21 -1.88
C SER A 46 12.00 -12.39 -3.28
N ASP A 47 10.77 -12.91 -3.39
CA ASP A 47 10.17 -13.26 -4.70
C ASP A 47 8.68 -12.92 -4.83
N GLY A 48 8.06 -12.36 -3.78
CA GLY A 48 6.66 -11.97 -3.80
C GLY A 48 5.65 -13.12 -3.68
N VAL A 49 6.11 -14.35 -3.48
CA VAL A 49 5.22 -15.50 -3.35
C VAL A 49 4.35 -15.37 -2.10
N LYS A 50 3.05 -15.48 -2.27
CA LYS A 50 2.09 -15.47 -1.17
C LYS A 50 1.93 -16.87 -0.60
N ILE A 51 1.95 -16.96 0.72
CA ILE A 51 1.64 -18.20 1.45
C ILE A 51 0.62 -17.90 2.52
N SER A 52 -0.12 -18.94 2.91
CA SER A 52 -1.09 -18.87 3.99
C SER A 52 -0.71 -19.93 5.02
N GLU A 53 -0.55 -19.50 6.26
CA GLU A 53 -0.19 -20.38 7.36
C GLU A 53 -1.25 -20.33 8.44
N ARG A 54 -1.55 -21.47 9.01
CA ARG A 54 -2.48 -21.60 10.12
C ARG A 54 -1.73 -22.04 11.36
N TYR A 55 -1.75 -21.19 12.38
CA TYR A 55 -1.11 -21.45 13.65
C TYR A 55 -2.16 -21.60 14.74
N LYS A 56 -1.82 -22.34 15.80
CA LYS A 56 -2.56 -22.17 17.05
C LYS A 56 -2.28 -20.77 17.57
N THR A 57 -3.26 -20.14 18.21
CA THR A 57 -3.10 -18.75 18.71
C THR A 57 -1.92 -18.59 19.66
N THR A 58 -1.54 -19.66 20.33
CA THR A 58 -0.44 -19.71 21.31
C THR A 58 0.90 -20.16 20.70
N ASP A 59 0.93 -20.59 19.44
CA ASP A 59 2.18 -20.94 18.77
C ASP A 59 3.11 -19.73 18.71
N GLN A 60 4.41 -19.97 18.84
CA GLN A 60 5.41 -18.93 18.77
C GLN A 60 5.88 -18.74 17.33
N VAL A 61 5.97 -17.50 16.90
CA VAL A 61 6.53 -17.11 15.59
C VAL A 61 7.63 -16.07 15.81
N GLU A 62 8.61 -16.06 14.90
CA GLU A 62 9.71 -15.09 14.97
C GLU A 62 9.31 -13.82 14.25
N LYS A 63 9.14 -12.73 15.01
CA LYS A 63 8.83 -11.40 14.45
C LYS A 63 10.12 -10.62 14.29
N ALA A 64 10.40 -10.19 13.05
CA ALA A 64 11.60 -9.41 12.75
C ALA A 64 11.42 -7.96 13.21
N THR A 65 12.52 -7.34 13.66
CA THR A 65 12.53 -5.94 14.05
C THR A 65 12.58 -5.06 12.80
N ILE A 66 11.64 -4.11 12.71
CA ILE A 66 11.48 -3.24 11.56
C ILE A 66 11.64 -1.79 12.01
N GLU A 67 12.40 -0.99 11.25
CA GLU A 67 12.49 0.44 11.42
C GLU A 67 11.78 1.14 10.28
N GLU A 68 10.86 2.06 10.60
CA GLU A 68 10.22 2.91 9.60
C GLU A 68 11.03 4.19 9.41
N ARG A 69 11.30 4.55 8.17
CA ARG A 69 12.02 5.76 7.81
C ARG A 69 11.39 6.46 6.63
N ASN A 70 11.47 7.77 6.61
CA ASN A 70 11.00 8.58 5.50
C ASN A 70 12.03 8.57 4.38
N TYR A 71 11.54 8.34 3.15
CA TYR A 71 12.34 8.39 1.94
C TYR A 71 11.60 9.19 0.87
N THR A 72 12.36 9.82 -0.01
CA THR A 72 11.80 10.55 -1.14
C THR A 72 11.97 9.72 -2.40
N PHE A 73 10.91 9.58 -3.17
CA PHE A 73 10.95 8.86 -4.45
C PHE A 73 11.74 9.66 -5.48
N LEU A 74 12.67 9.02 -6.16
CA LEU A 74 13.50 9.62 -7.20
C LEU A 74 13.01 9.23 -8.60
N TYR A 75 13.11 7.96 -8.96
CA TYR A 75 12.77 7.46 -10.28
C TYR A 75 12.60 5.94 -10.28
N GLU A 76 12.01 5.45 -11.37
CA GLU A 76 11.87 4.02 -11.66
C GLU A 76 12.79 3.65 -12.83
N ASP A 77 13.38 2.45 -12.77
CA ASP A 77 14.10 1.86 -13.90
C ASP A 77 13.79 0.37 -14.02
N ALA A 78 14.53 -0.35 -14.87
CA ALA A 78 14.30 -1.77 -15.09
C ALA A 78 14.53 -2.63 -13.84
N ASP A 79 15.36 -2.16 -12.91
CA ASP A 79 15.74 -2.90 -11.71
C ASP A 79 14.78 -2.65 -10.53
N GLY A 80 14.02 -1.56 -10.56
CA GLY A 80 13.07 -1.23 -9.50
C GLY A 80 12.88 0.26 -9.31
N TYR A 81 12.55 0.63 -8.08
CA TYR A 81 12.23 1.99 -7.69
C TYR A 81 13.31 2.54 -6.78
N HIS A 82 13.76 3.77 -7.04
CA HIS A 82 14.89 4.37 -6.34
C HIS A 82 14.39 5.49 -5.42
N PHE A 83 14.87 5.45 -4.17
CA PHE A 83 14.49 6.40 -3.13
C PHE A 83 15.74 6.96 -2.47
N MET A 84 15.61 8.14 -1.90
CA MET A 84 16.69 8.79 -1.16
C MET A 84 16.19 9.25 0.20
N ASN A 85 16.98 8.98 1.24
CA ASN A 85 16.70 9.53 2.57
C ASN A 85 16.93 11.04 2.54
N PRO A 86 15.93 11.88 2.85
CA PRO A 86 16.08 13.34 2.74
C PRO A 86 17.04 13.93 3.77
N GLU A 87 17.37 13.20 4.83
CA GLU A 87 18.29 13.69 5.88
C GLU A 87 19.72 13.21 5.65
N THR A 88 19.92 11.92 5.31
CA THR A 88 21.25 11.32 5.16
C THR A 88 21.73 11.27 3.72
N TYR A 89 20.82 11.48 2.75
CA TYR A 89 21.07 11.35 1.30
C TYR A 89 21.44 9.92 0.86
N ASP A 90 21.28 8.93 1.74
CA ASP A 90 21.46 7.54 1.38
C ASP A 90 20.39 7.12 0.37
N GLN A 91 20.80 6.41 -0.67
CA GLN A 91 19.90 5.90 -1.69
C GLN A 91 19.64 4.42 -1.46
N VAL A 92 18.40 4.01 -1.70
CA VAL A 92 18.01 2.60 -1.66
C VAL A 92 17.21 2.26 -2.90
N GLN A 93 17.34 1.03 -3.34
CA GLN A 93 16.53 0.46 -4.42
C GLN A 93 15.50 -0.47 -3.81
N VAL A 94 14.24 -0.30 -4.20
CA VAL A 94 13.14 -1.14 -3.75
C VAL A 94 12.64 -1.95 -4.94
N SER A 95 12.50 -3.26 -4.76
CA SER A 95 12.07 -4.15 -5.84
C SER A 95 10.62 -3.85 -6.25
N LYS A 96 10.28 -4.22 -7.49
CA LYS A 96 8.91 -4.07 -8.00
C LYS A 96 7.91 -4.88 -7.19
N ASP A 97 8.31 -6.03 -6.67
CA ASP A 97 7.46 -6.87 -5.83
C ASP A 97 7.10 -6.19 -4.51
N VAL A 98 8.05 -5.50 -3.89
CA VAL A 98 7.82 -4.79 -2.62
C VAL A 98 6.92 -3.57 -2.84
N VAL A 99 7.16 -2.80 -3.89
CA VAL A 99 6.34 -1.62 -4.20
C VAL A 99 4.92 -2.03 -4.62
N GLY A 100 4.81 -3.04 -5.48
CA GLY A 100 3.51 -3.57 -5.90
C GLY A 100 2.56 -2.50 -6.42
N ASP A 101 1.32 -2.54 -5.96
CA ASP A 101 0.27 -1.61 -6.40
C ASP A 101 0.52 -0.15 -6.03
N ALA A 102 1.41 0.11 -5.07
CA ALA A 102 1.79 1.48 -4.70
C ALA A 102 2.45 2.23 -5.86
N ALA A 103 3.03 1.50 -6.82
CA ALA A 103 3.71 2.09 -7.98
C ALA A 103 2.83 3.09 -8.74
N ALA A 104 1.53 2.80 -8.85
CA ALA A 104 0.59 3.67 -9.58
C ALA A 104 0.48 5.06 -8.96
N TYR A 105 0.76 5.22 -7.69
CA TYR A 105 0.60 6.48 -6.97
C TYR A 105 1.92 7.19 -6.70
N LEU A 106 3.06 6.59 -7.02
CA LEU A 106 4.36 7.22 -6.82
C LEU A 106 4.52 8.41 -7.77
N GLN A 107 4.93 9.53 -7.21
CA GLN A 107 5.21 10.76 -7.94
C GLN A 107 6.61 11.23 -7.58
N GLU A 108 7.31 11.83 -8.53
CA GLU A 108 8.64 12.39 -8.31
C GLU A 108 8.63 13.32 -7.09
N SER A 109 9.62 13.15 -6.24
CA SER A 109 9.78 13.91 -4.99
C SER A 109 8.74 13.63 -3.91
N MET A 110 7.89 12.61 -4.09
CA MET A 110 6.94 12.18 -3.05
C MET A 110 7.68 11.56 -1.88
N THR A 111 7.27 11.94 -0.65
CA THR A 111 7.78 11.31 0.56
C THR A 111 6.93 10.11 0.92
N VAL A 112 7.60 8.97 1.11
CA VAL A 112 6.98 7.71 1.52
C VAL A 112 7.63 7.20 2.79
N LYS A 113 7.02 6.24 3.45
CA LYS A 113 7.64 5.52 4.56
C LYS A 113 8.08 4.15 4.07
N LEU A 114 9.35 3.85 4.25
CA LEU A 114 9.89 2.52 4.00
C LEU A 114 10.12 1.81 5.33
N SER A 115 9.66 0.57 5.42
CA SER A 115 9.98 -0.31 6.53
C SER A 115 11.25 -1.05 6.19
N MET A 116 12.25 -0.95 7.07
CA MET A 116 13.60 -1.46 6.83
C MET A 116 13.92 -2.57 7.82
N HIS A 117 14.51 -3.64 7.31
CA HIS A 117 15.11 -4.71 8.11
C HIS A 117 16.58 -4.81 7.71
N ASP A 118 17.49 -4.50 8.67
CA ASP A 118 18.94 -4.52 8.44
C ASP A 118 19.34 -3.78 7.15
N ALA A 119 18.85 -2.54 7.00
CA ALA A 119 19.07 -1.67 5.84
C ALA A 119 18.42 -2.16 4.52
N ASN A 120 17.62 -3.23 4.56
CA ASN A 120 16.87 -3.71 3.39
C ASN A 120 15.42 -3.26 3.45
N PRO A 121 14.87 -2.63 2.41
CA PRO A 121 13.47 -2.26 2.38
C PRO A 121 12.58 -3.50 2.23
N VAL A 122 11.61 -3.65 3.11
CA VAL A 122 10.70 -4.80 3.13
C VAL A 122 9.25 -4.44 2.83
N SER A 123 8.87 -3.19 3.04
CA SER A 123 7.54 -2.69 2.66
C SER A 123 7.54 -1.19 2.48
N ILE A 124 6.51 -0.68 1.79
CA ILE A 124 6.32 0.74 1.52
C ILE A 124 4.94 1.17 2.00
N ALA A 125 4.86 2.36 2.58
CA ALA A 125 3.59 3.01 2.92
C ALA A 125 3.54 4.36 2.24
N LEU A 126 2.53 4.55 1.39
CA LEU A 126 2.28 5.82 0.71
C LEU A 126 1.67 6.86 1.65
N PRO A 127 1.75 8.15 1.32
CA PRO A 127 0.85 9.13 1.93
C PRO A 127 -0.58 8.66 1.77
N GLN A 128 -1.43 8.97 2.74
CA GLN A 128 -2.83 8.54 2.73
C GLN A 128 -3.60 9.09 1.53
N ARG A 129 -3.22 10.28 1.06
CA ARG A 129 -3.88 11.00 -0.04
C ARG A 129 -2.86 11.48 -1.05
N VAL A 130 -3.31 11.56 -2.29
CA VAL A 130 -2.49 12.09 -3.39
C VAL A 130 -3.37 12.90 -4.33
N THR A 131 -2.80 13.94 -4.96
CA THR A 131 -3.49 14.75 -5.94
C THR A 131 -3.17 14.23 -7.33
N LEU A 132 -4.23 13.97 -8.13
CA LEU A 132 -4.14 13.48 -9.50
C LEU A 132 -5.08 14.27 -10.39
N GLU A 133 -4.75 14.37 -11.68
CA GLU A 133 -5.58 15.01 -12.68
C GLU A 133 -6.53 14.00 -13.29
N VAL A 134 -7.78 14.41 -13.54
CA VAL A 134 -8.74 13.63 -14.29
C VAL A 134 -8.42 13.80 -15.79
N VAL A 135 -8.08 12.70 -16.45
CA VAL A 135 -7.72 12.73 -17.89
C VAL A 135 -8.84 12.27 -18.79
N ASP A 136 -9.82 11.53 -18.27
CA ASP A 136 -11.00 11.09 -19.01
C ASP A 136 -12.19 10.96 -18.07
N THR A 137 -13.34 11.49 -18.48
CA THR A 137 -14.62 11.36 -17.79
C THR A 137 -15.74 11.83 -18.68
N GLU A 138 -16.98 11.58 -18.28
CA GLU A 138 -18.16 12.07 -18.98
C GLU A 138 -18.28 13.59 -18.84
N PRO A 139 -18.72 14.30 -19.89
CA PRO A 139 -18.90 15.75 -19.82
C PRO A 139 -19.90 16.16 -18.74
N VAL A 140 -19.71 17.36 -18.20
CA VAL A 140 -20.69 17.98 -17.31
C VAL A 140 -21.89 18.39 -18.16
N THR A 141 -23.07 17.90 -17.83
CA THR A 141 -24.30 18.22 -18.57
C THR A 141 -25.12 19.24 -17.79
N LYS A 142 -25.42 20.39 -18.41
CA LYS A 142 -26.30 21.41 -17.83
C LYS A 142 -27.71 20.86 -17.70
N GLY A 143 -28.33 21.10 -16.56
CA GLY A 143 -29.72 20.71 -16.31
C GLY A 143 -29.93 19.30 -15.84
N GLN A 144 -28.87 18.54 -15.61
CA GLN A 144 -28.99 17.33 -14.83
C GLN A 144 -29.40 17.73 -13.41
N THR A 145 -30.61 17.35 -13.06
CA THR A 145 -30.98 17.35 -11.65
C THR A 145 -29.91 16.59 -10.91
N ALA A 146 -29.53 17.11 -9.77
CA ALA A 146 -28.52 16.52 -8.91
C ALA A 146 -28.93 15.12 -8.44
N SER A 147 -29.04 14.16 -9.36
CA SER A 147 -28.89 12.79 -8.95
C SER A 147 -27.44 12.65 -8.51
N SER A 148 -27.26 12.35 -7.25
CA SER A 148 -25.96 12.27 -6.60
C SER A 148 -25.09 11.09 -7.06
N SER A 149 -25.40 10.50 -8.22
CA SER A 149 -24.64 9.38 -8.77
C SER A 149 -23.30 9.84 -9.30
N TYR A 150 -22.26 9.24 -8.79
CA TYR A 150 -20.92 9.45 -9.30
C TYR A 150 -20.78 8.85 -10.70
N LYS A 151 -19.87 9.37 -11.48
CA LYS A 151 -19.58 8.92 -12.84
C LYS A 151 -18.17 8.37 -12.92
N PRO A 152 -17.89 7.44 -13.86
CA PRO A 152 -16.54 6.92 -14.05
C PRO A 152 -15.56 7.99 -14.51
N ALA A 153 -14.32 7.87 -14.06
CA ALA A 153 -13.22 8.75 -14.46
C ALA A 153 -11.92 7.95 -14.52
N VAL A 154 -11.00 8.40 -15.38
CA VAL A 154 -9.64 7.87 -15.47
C VAL A 154 -8.70 8.97 -15.00
N LEU A 155 -7.77 8.63 -14.14
CA LEU A 155 -6.80 9.55 -13.57
C LEU A 155 -5.48 9.52 -14.36
N SER A 156 -4.66 10.55 -14.13
CA SER A 156 -3.39 10.71 -14.84
C SER A 156 -2.40 9.57 -14.64
N ASN A 157 -2.56 8.78 -13.59
CA ASN A 157 -1.76 7.58 -13.35
C ASN A 157 -2.37 6.29 -13.93
N GLY A 158 -3.47 6.41 -14.70
CA GLY A 158 -4.16 5.28 -15.30
C GLY A 158 -5.17 4.56 -14.40
N VAL A 159 -5.27 4.97 -13.14
CA VAL A 159 -6.24 4.38 -12.20
C VAL A 159 -7.66 4.83 -12.56
N ARG A 160 -8.61 3.90 -12.49
CA ARG A 160 -10.03 4.19 -12.69
C ARG A 160 -10.70 4.40 -11.35
N THR A 161 -11.53 5.43 -11.27
CA THR A 161 -12.30 5.76 -10.08
C THR A 161 -13.66 6.30 -10.46
N THR A 162 -14.44 6.71 -9.47
CA THR A 162 -15.70 7.43 -9.68
C THR A 162 -15.60 8.81 -9.05
N VAL A 163 -16.20 9.79 -9.71
CA VAL A 163 -16.15 11.19 -9.30
C VAL A 163 -17.55 11.78 -9.32
N PRO A 164 -17.79 12.88 -8.54
CA PRO A 164 -19.06 13.61 -8.63
C PRO A 164 -19.35 14.13 -10.05
N PRO A 165 -20.62 14.33 -10.39
CA PRO A 165 -21.00 14.75 -11.76
C PRO A 165 -20.41 16.08 -12.22
N HIS A 166 -20.04 16.97 -11.30
CA HIS A 166 -19.50 18.31 -11.63
C HIS A 166 -18.00 18.30 -11.99
N ILE A 167 -17.32 17.18 -11.86
CA ILE A 167 -15.90 17.04 -12.18
C ILE A 167 -15.75 16.89 -13.70
N SER A 168 -14.83 17.67 -14.29
CA SER A 168 -14.52 17.62 -15.71
C SER A 168 -13.08 17.20 -15.96
N VAL A 169 -12.78 16.84 -17.21
CA VAL A 169 -11.40 16.57 -17.64
C VAL A 169 -10.52 17.79 -17.36
N GLY A 170 -9.33 17.55 -16.84
CA GLY A 170 -8.39 18.60 -16.45
C GLY A 170 -8.51 19.03 -14.99
N THR A 171 -9.55 18.59 -14.28
CA THR A 171 -9.71 18.91 -12.86
C THR A 171 -8.72 18.07 -12.03
N ARG A 172 -8.03 18.73 -11.12
CA ARG A 172 -7.17 18.04 -10.15
C ARG A 172 -8.00 17.66 -8.92
N ILE A 173 -7.92 16.41 -8.52
CA ILE A 173 -8.66 15.87 -7.38
C ILE A 173 -7.72 15.18 -6.41
N VAL A 174 -8.16 15.11 -5.15
CA VAL A 174 -7.46 14.34 -4.11
C VAL A 174 -8.15 12.98 -3.99
N VAL A 175 -7.35 11.92 -4.08
CA VAL A 175 -7.85 10.56 -3.93
C VAL A 175 -7.11 9.84 -2.81
N MET A 176 -7.78 8.84 -2.23
CA MET A 176 -7.18 7.98 -1.22
C MET A 176 -6.28 6.97 -1.90
N THR A 177 -5.05 6.83 -1.44
CA THR A 177 -4.10 5.89 -2.03
C THR A 177 -4.43 4.43 -1.74
N GLU A 178 -5.24 4.17 -0.72
CA GLU A 178 -5.66 2.82 -0.35
C GLU A 178 -6.50 2.15 -1.45
N ASP A 179 -7.41 2.89 -2.07
CA ASP A 179 -8.37 2.33 -3.02
C ASP A 179 -8.63 3.20 -4.26
N GLY A 180 -7.98 4.36 -4.37
CA GLY A 180 -8.18 5.30 -5.48
C GLY A 180 -9.48 6.08 -5.41
N SER A 181 -10.19 6.04 -4.29
CA SER A 181 -11.49 6.72 -4.17
C SER A 181 -11.34 8.23 -4.09
N TYR A 182 -12.31 8.94 -4.68
CA TYR A 182 -12.39 10.40 -4.62
C TYR A 182 -12.57 10.89 -3.19
N SER A 183 -11.76 11.85 -2.78
CA SER A 183 -11.88 12.52 -1.49
C SER A 183 -12.45 13.93 -1.66
N GLU A 184 -11.77 14.75 -2.42
CA GLU A 184 -12.20 16.13 -2.63
C GLU A 184 -11.52 16.72 -3.89
N ARG A 185 -12.03 17.85 -4.35
CA ARG A 185 -11.37 18.63 -5.38
C ARG A 185 -10.10 19.24 -4.78
N ALA A 186 -9.01 19.21 -5.51
CA ALA A 186 -7.76 19.78 -5.03
C ALA A 186 -7.88 21.29 -4.87
N LYS A 187 -7.30 21.81 -3.84
CA LYS A 187 -7.16 23.25 -3.62
C LYS A 187 -5.89 23.70 -4.31
N ASP A 188 -6.00 24.67 -5.19
CA ASP A 188 -4.85 25.26 -5.87
C ASP A 188 -4.24 26.38 -5.02
#